data_c88ef72adec344ec3648cb2854d95781
#
_entry.id   c88ef72adec344ec3648cb2854d95781
#
_cell.length_a   1.000
_cell.length_b   1.000
_cell.length_c   1.000
_cell.angle_alpha   90.00
_cell.angle_beta   90.00
_cell.angle_gamma   90.00
#
_symmetry.space_group_name_H-M   'P 1'
#
loop_
_entity.id
_entity.type
_entity.pdbx_description
1 polymer ?
#
loop_
_entity_poly.entity_id
_entity_poly.type
_entity_poly.pdbx_seq_one_letter_code
_entity_poly.pdbx_strand_id
1 'polypeptide(L)'
;MNDNSSAFNSAEYDEKIRQTLPYYDDFFANIVSTVRACPNPPKSWLDVGCGTGKTAEYVLKSFDVERFVFCDNSEEMLNIARGRFSAENTEFVIGDVRELPFRNEFDIVTAVQVNHYFSAEGRKLAVKNCFEALKPNGIFISFENFAPYSEIGKRLYLDRWKNFQLEQGRSPDACEEHIGRYNKEYFPITLSEQLQLMRDCGFKSAEILWLSYMQAGFLGVK
;
A
#
# COMPACT_ATOMS: atom_id res chain seq x y z
N MET A 1 -2.82 9.01 21.71
CA MET A 1 -1.91 7.93 21.23
C MET A 1 -2.20 7.76 19.77
N ASN A 2 -1.21 7.69 18.91
CA ASN A 2 -1.44 7.46 17.47
C ASN A 2 -1.99 6.03 17.29
N ASP A 3 -3.12 5.86 16.63
CA ASP A 3 -3.76 4.55 16.45
C ASP A 3 -3.36 3.84 15.15
N ASN A 4 -2.50 4.48 14.33
CA ASN A 4 -1.98 3.90 13.09
C ASN A 4 -0.52 3.46 13.20
N SER A 5 -0.08 2.55 12.31
CA SER A 5 1.29 2.01 12.27
C SER A 5 2.29 2.93 11.56
N SER A 6 1.86 4.06 11.01
CA SER A 6 2.72 4.97 10.25
C SER A 6 3.72 5.72 11.14
N ALA A 7 4.73 6.34 10.53
CA ALA A 7 5.68 7.21 11.22
C ALA A 7 5.07 8.55 11.63
N PHE A 8 3.87 8.88 11.15
CA PHE A 8 3.25 10.20 11.31
C PHE A 8 1.86 10.07 11.92
N ASN A 9 1.44 11.09 12.67
CA ASN A 9 0.05 11.19 13.09
C ASN A 9 -0.84 11.45 11.86
N SER A 10 -2.11 11.09 11.97
CA SER A 10 -3.09 11.15 10.89
C SER A 10 -3.27 12.56 10.30
N ALA A 11 -3.19 13.61 11.14
CA ALA A 11 -3.39 14.99 10.70
C ALA A 11 -2.25 15.54 9.83
N GLU A 12 -1.02 15.05 10.01
CA GLU A 12 0.17 15.52 9.29
C GLU A 12 0.61 14.55 8.18
N TYR A 13 -0.09 13.42 8.03
CA TYR A 13 0.32 12.31 7.17
C TYR A 13 0.55 12.74 5.72
N ASP A 14 -0.44 13.39 5.11
CA ASP A 14 -0.41 13.75 3.69
C ASP A 14 0.71 14.74 3.32
N GLU A 15 1.13 15.58 4.26
CA GLU A 15 2.23 16.51 4.07
C GLU A 15 3.59 15.81 4.22
N LYS A 16 3.75 15.06 5.32
CA LYS A 16 5.03 14.46 5.69
C LYS A 16 5.40 13.23 4.83
N ILE A 17 4.41 12.51 4.31
CA ILE A 17 4.66 11.29 3.54
C ILE A 17 5.47 11.57 2.26
N ARG A 18 5.22 12.69 1.56
CA ARG A 18 5.96 13.09 0.36
C ARG A 18 7.41 13.47 0.64
N GLN A 19 7.68 14.01 1.83
CA GLN A 19 9.06 14.29 2.27
C GLN A 19 9.82 13.02 2.62
N THR A 20 9.10 11.90 2.75
CA THR A 20 9.65 10.62 3.22
C THR A 20 9.75 9.60 2.11
N LEU A 21 8.69 9.45 1.29
CA LEU A 21 8.64 8.46 0.22
C LEU A 21 8.95 9.11 -1.13
N PRO A 22 10.06 8.71 -1.78
CA PRO A 22 10.38 9.15 -3.14
C PRO A 22 9.28 8.77 -4.12
N TYR A 23 8.89 9.72 -4.97
CA TYR A 23 7.89 9.48 -6.03
C TYR A 23 6.55 8.95 -5.52
N TYR A 24 6.11 9.41 -4.34
CA TYR A 24 4.88 8.91 -3.70
C TYR A 24 3.64 9.01 -4.60
N ASP A 25 3.48 10.10 -5.35
CA ASP A 25 2.34 10.28 -6.25
C ASP A 25 2.39 9.33 -7.47
N ASP A 26 3.58 8.81 -7.84
CA ASP A 26 3.74 7.83 -8.92
C ASP A 26 3.08 6.49 -8.58
N PHE A 27 2.95 6.12 -7.29
CA PHE A 27 2.24 4.90 -6.88
C PHE A 27 0.82 4.91 -7.43
N PHE A 28 0.10 6.00 -7.24
CA PHE A 28 -1.30 6.15 -7.65
C PHE A 28 -1.42 6.32 -9.17
N ALA A 29 -0.48 7.02 -9.80
CA ALA A 29 -0.41 7.11 -11.26
C ALA A 29 -0.20 5.74 -11.90
N ASN A 30 0.66 4.89 -11.33
CA ASN A 30 0.86 3.51 -11.78
C ASN A 30 -0.37 2.64 -11.54
N ILE A 31 -1.05 2.76 -10.40
CA ILE A 31 -2.34 2.07 -10.15
C ILE A 31 -3.34 2.41 -11.26
N VAL A 32 -3.57 3.70 -11.50
CA VAL A 32 -4.52 4.17 -12.51
C VAL A 32 -4.13 3.71 -13.92
N SER A 33 -2.87 3.83 -14.32
CA SER A 33 -2.41 3.42 -15.65
C SER A 33 -2.53 1.91 -15.87
N THR A 34 -2.24 1.12 -14.84
CA THR A 34 -2.37 -0.35 -14.87
C THR A 34 -3.82 -0.77 -15.04
N VAL A 35 -4.73 -0.20 -14.24
CA VAL A 35 -6.15 -0.55 -14.31
C VAL A 35 -6.80 -0.07 -15.62
N ARG A 36 -6.34 1.05 -16.20
CA ARG A 36 -6.77 1.47 -17.56
C ARG A 36 -6.40 0.49 -18.66
N ALA A 37 -5.32 -0.28 -18.46
CA ALA A 37 -4.90 -1.31 -19.42
C ALA A 37 -5.71 -2.63 -19.29
N CYS A 38 -6.55 -2.76 -18.26
CA CYS A 38 -7.41 -3.93 -18.09
C CYS A 38 -8.51 -3.96 -19.16
N PRO A 39 -8.91 -5.16 -19.62
CA PRO A 39 -9.91 -5.28 -20.68
C PRO A 39 -11.31 -4.77 -20.28
N ASN A 40 -11.62 -4.79 -18.98
CA ASN A 40 -12.89 -4.31 -18.45
C ASN A 40 -12.66 -3.23 -17.39
N PRO A 41 -13.43 -2.14 -17.39
CA PRO A 41 -13.38 -1.15 -16.34
C PRO A 41 -13.84 -1.76 -15.01
N PRO A 42 -13.17 -1.44 -13.87
CA PRO A 42 -13.53 -1.97 -12.58
C PRO A 42 -14.87 -1.40 -12.10
N LYS A 43 -15.72 -2.24 -11.50
CA LYS A 43 -16.98 -1.86 -10.88
C LYS A 43 -16.90 -1.86 -9.34
N SER A 44 -16.01 -2.67 -8.78
CA SER A 44 -15.85 -2.80 -7.34
C SER A 44 -14.36 -2.73 -6.94
N TRP A 45 -14.06 -1.92 -5.93
CA TRP A 45 -12.73 -1.63 -5.46
C TRP A 45 -12.63 -1.73 -3.94
N LEU A 46 -11.64 -2.42 -3.43
CA LEU A 46 -11.27 -2.45 -2.01
C LEU A 46 -9.88 -1.83 -1.85
N ASP A 47 -9.78 -0.80 -1.03
CA ASP A 47 -8.51 -0.19 -0.63
C ASP A 47 -8.22 -0.56 0.83
N VAL A 48 -7.26 -1.46 1.07
CA VAL A 48 -6.89 -1.91 2.41
C VAL A 48 -5.72 -1.10 2.95
N GLY A 49 -5.81 -0.70 4.23
CA GLY A 49 -4.92 0.30 4.80
C GLY A 49 -5.06 1.62 4.05
N CYS A 50 -6.29 2.03 3.78
CA CYS A 50 -6.62 3.16 2.90
C CYS A 50 -6.13 4.51 3.45
N GLY A 51 -5.78 4.58 4.74
CA GLY A 51 -5.33 5.79 5.40
C GLY A 51 -6.31 6.94 5.20
N THR A 52 -5.81 8.06 4.74
CA THR A 52 -6.60 9.28 4.48
C THR A 52 -7.38 9.24 3.15
N GLY A 53 -7.37 8.10 2.42
CA GLY A 53 -8.09 7.90 1.17
C GLY A 53 -7.33 8.37 -0.09
N LYS A 54 -6.00 8.36 -0.06
CA LYS A 54 -5.22 8.87 -1.20
C LYS A 54 -5.42 8.07 -2.48
N THR A 55 -5.55 6.74 -2.41
CA THR A 55 -5.90 5.89 -3.56
C THR A 55 -7.21 6.32 -4.20
N ALA A 56 -8.25 6.54 -3.37
CA ALA A 56 -9.57 6.95 -3.84
C ALA A 56 -9.55 8.29 -4.57
N GLU A 57 -8.70 9.24 -4.15
CA GLU A 57 -8.56 10.53 -4.82
C GLU A 57 -8.19 10.39 -6.31
N TYR A 58 -7.35 9.43 -6.65
CA TYR A 58 -6.92 9.16 -8.03
C TYR A 58 -7.93 8.24 -8.77
N VAL A 59 -8.43 7.22 -8.08
CA VAL A 59 -9.30 6.19 -8.65
C VAL A 59 -10.67 6.75 -9.01
N LEU A 60 -11.34 7.44 -8.09
CA LEU A 60 -12.70 7.97 -8.31
C LEU A 60 -12.75 9.11 -9.31
N LYS A 61 -11.61 9.78 -9.59
CA LYS A 61 -11.48 10.71 -10.71
C LYS A 61 -11.27 10.04 -12.07
N SER A 62 -10.83 8.77 -12.07
CA SER A 62 -10.37 8.07 -13.27
C SER A 62 -11.32 6.98 -13.75
N PHE A 63 -12.16 6.45 -12.85
CA PHE A 63 -13.06 5.31 -13.12
C PHE A 63 -14.43 5.54 -12.51
N ASP A 64 -15.45 5.03 -13.20
CA ASP A 64 -16.83 4.94 -12.71
C ASP A 64 -17.00 3.65 -11.89
N VAL A 65 -16.57 3.73 -10.61
CA VAL A 65 -16.64 2.60 -9.66
C VAL A 65 -18.00 2.61 -8.98
N GLU A 66 -18.72 1.50 -9.06
CA GLU A 66 -20.06 1.35 -8.45
C GLU A 66 -20.00 1.09 -6.94
N ARG A 67 -18.90 0.50 -6.45
CA ARG A 67 -18.66 0.21 -5.03
C ARG A 67 -17.19 0.40 -4.70
N PHE A 68 -16.85 1.39 -3.88
CA PHE A 68 -15.51 1.62 -3.35
C PHE A 68 -15.51 1.44 -1.84
N VAL A 69 -14.73 0.47 -1.35
CA VAL A 69 -14.61 0.16 0.09
C VAL A 69 -13.26 0.65 0.61
N PHE A 70 -13.32 1.55 1.58
CA PHE A 70 -12.19 2.00 2.39
C PHE A 70 -12.08 1.09 3.60
N CYS A 71 -10.95 0.41 3.77
CA CYS A 71 -10.69 -0.44 4.93
C CYS A 71 -9.38 0.00 5.61
N ASP A 72 -9.46 0.33 6.88
CA ASP A 72 -8.29 0.67 7.70
C ASP A 72 -8.53 0.23 9.14
N ASN A 73 -7.46 -0.05 9.90
CA ASN A 73 -7.54 -0.37 11.31
C ASN A 73 -7.50 0.87 12.21
N SER A 74 -7.21 2.06 11.64
CA SER A 74 -7.21 3.35 12.32
C SER A 74 -8.54 4.09 12.10
N GLU A 75 -9.30 4.29 13.18
CA GLU A 75 -10.52 5.10 13.16
C GLU A 75 -10.22 6.57 12.80
N GLU A 76 -9.07 7.11 13.25
CA GLU A 76 -8.67 8.48 12.92
C GLU A 76 -8.45 8.65 11.42
N MET A 77 -7.76 7.70 10.77
CA MET A 77 -7.55 7.70 9.31
C MET A 77 -8.86 7.61 8.55
N LEU A 78 -9.74 6.68 8.94
CA LEU A 78 -11.07 6.53 8.31
C LEU A 78 -11.93 7.78 8.47
N ASN A 79 -11.85 8.49 9.58
CA ASN A 79 -12.60 9.73 9.78
C ASN A 79 -12.12 10.85 8.83
N ILE A 80 -10.82 10.93 8.55
CA ILE A 80 -10.30 11.84 7.53
C ILE A 80 -10.80 11.43 6.14
N ALA A 81 -10.76 10.14 5.80
CA ALA A 81 -11.27 9.63 4.53
C ALA A 81 -12.78 9.91 4.37
N ARG A 82 -13.60 9.66 5.39
CA ARG A 82 -15.04 9.99 5.40
C ARG A 82 -15.32 11.47 5.16
N GLY A 83 -14.49 12.35 5.71
CA GLY A 83 -14.60 13.80 5.49
C GLY A 83 -14.30 14.22 4.04
N ARG A 84 -13.55 13.42 3.30
CA ARG A 84 -13.18 13.67 1.89
C ARG A 84 -14.13 13.00 0.88
N PHE A 85 -14.64 11.84 1.25
CA PHE A 85 -15.42 10.98 0.36
C PHE A 85 -16.72 10.56 1.04
N SER A 86 -17.84 11.07 0.56
CA SER A 86 -19.19 10.83 1.13
C SER A 86 -20.24 10.46 0.06
N ALA A 87 -19.79 9.92 -1.07
CA ALA A 87 -20.68 9.52 -2.15
C ALA A 87 -21.41 8.19 -1.79
N GLU A 88 -22.60 7.97 -2.38
CA GLU A 88 -23.43 6.78 -2.14
C GLU A 88 -22.73 5.46 -2.47
N ASN A 89 -21.75 5.49 -3.36
CA ASN A 89 -20.96 4.32 -3.76
C ASN A 89 -19.72 4.07 -2.87
N THR A 90 -19.56 4.77 -1.75
CA THR A 90 -18.43 4.61 -0.83
C THR A 90 -18.84 3.96 0.48
N GLU A 91 -18.07 2.98 0.93
CA GLU A 91 -18.24 2.27 2.19
C GLU A 91 -16.97 2.40 3.04
N PHE A 92 -17.11 2.47 4.37
CA PHE A 92 -15.99 2.60 5.30
C PHE A 92 -16.06 1.49 6.34
N VAL A 93 -15.01 0.67 6.37
CA VAL A 93 -14.90 -0.51 7.23
C VAL A 93 -13.69 -0.37 8.14
N ILE A 94 -13.93 -0.31 9.46
CA ILE A 94 -12.85 -0.48 10.43
C ILE A 94 -12.45 -1.95 10.45
N GLY A 95 -11.21 -2.27 10.14
CA GLY A 95 -10.77 -3.65 10.08
C GLY A 95 -9.29 -3.83 9.77
N ASP A 96 -8.77 -4.97 10.21
CA ASP A 96 -7.41 -5.40 9.90
C ASP A 96 -7.39 -6.22 8.61
N VAL A 97 -6.46 -5.92 7.71
CA VAL A 97 -6.30 -6.66 6.45
C VAL A 97 -6.04 -8.16 6.67
N ARG A 98 -5.52 -8.53 7.84
CA ARG A 98 -5.30 -9.93 8.24
C ARG A 98 -6.59 -10.68 8.58
N GLU A 99 -7.73 -9.98 8.70
CA GLU A 99 -9.03 -10.51 9.12
C GLU A 99 -10.19 -10.07 8.20
N LEU A 100 -9.91 -9.80 6.91
CA LEU A 100 -10.93 -9.33 5.96
C LEU A 100 -12.06 -10.35 5.78
N PRO A 101 -13.33 -9.92 5.87
CA PRO A 101 -14.48 -10.81 5.72
C PRO A 101 -14.85 -11.06 4.26
N PHE A 102 -14.25 -10.34 3.32
CA PHE A 102 -14.66 -10.32 1.91
C PHE A 102 -14.21 -11.56 1.14
N ARG A 103 -15.06 -12.07 0.25
CA ARG A 103 -14.76 -13.23 -0.59
C ARG A 103 -15.34 -13.06 -2.00
N ASN A 104 -14.50 -13.01 -3.03
CA ASN A 104 -14.89 -12.88 -4.45
C ASN A 104 -15.81 -11.69 -4.73
N GLU A 105 -15.55 -10.54 -4.14
CA GLU A 105 -16.42 -9.36 -4.22
C GLU A 105 -15.84 -8.22 -5.07
N PHE A 106 -14.51 -8.15 -5.22
CA PHE A 106 -13.86 -6.99 -5.81
C PHE A 106 -13.16 -7.30 -7.12
N ASP A 107 -13.27 -6.37 -8.07
CA ASP A 107 -12.51 -6.42 -9.32
C ASP A 107 -11.04 -6.02 -9.06
N ILE A 108 -10.85 -5.02 -8.19
CA ILE A 108 -9.54 -4.51 -7.78
C ILE A 108 -9.42 -4.50 -6.24
N VAL A 109 -8.25 -4.92 -5.76
CA VAL A 109 -7.81 -4.71 -4.36
C VAL A 109 -6.47 -3.97 -4.38
N THR A 110 -6.39 -2.87 -3.64
CA THR A 110 -5.14 -2.11 -3.44
C THR A 110 -4.65 -2.17 -2.00
N ALA A 111 -3.31 -2.19 -1.83
CA ALA A 111 -2.64 -2.09 -0.54
C ALA A 111 -1.39 -1.22 -0.71
N VAL A 112 -1.44 0.04 -0.25
CA VAL A 112 -0.34 0.99 -0.40
C VAL A 112 0.33 1.25 0.93
N GLN A 113 1.58 0.82 1.09
CA GLN A 113 2.37 0.96 2.33
C GLN A 113 1.73 0.26 3.54
N VAL A 114 1.29 -0.98 3.37
CA VAL A 114 0.55 -1.76 4.40
C VAL A 114 1.31 -3.00 4.85
N ASN A 115 1.64 -3.90 3.91
CA ASN A 115 2.05 -5.26 4.24
C ASN A 115 3.45 -5.36 4.87
N HIS A 116 4.32 -4.38 4.66
CA HIS A 116 5.66 -4.37 5.24
C HIS A 116 5.67 -4.11 6.76
N TYR A 117 4.56 -3.70 7.37
CA TYR A 117 4.44 -3.59 8.83
C TYR A 117 4.21 -4.92 9.54
N PHE A 118 3.90 -5.99 8.81
CA PHE A 118 3.56 -7.28 9.40
C PHE A 118 4.75 -8.23 9.49
N SER A 119 4.71 -9.14 10.48
CA SER A 119 5.54 -10.34 10.49
C SER A 119 5.33 -11.18 9.24
N ALA A 120 6.18 -12.19 9.01
CA ALA A 120 6.03 -13.08 7.86
C ALA A 120 4.64 -13.75 7.79
N GLU A 121 4.15 -14.25 8.95
CA GLU A 121 2.84 -14.88 9.07
C GLU A 121 1.71 -13.88 8.84
N GLY A 122 1.80 -12.70 9.46
CA GLY A 122 0.79 -11.63 9.30
C GLY A 122 0.71 -11.14 7.86
N ARG A 123 1.86 -10.96 7.19
CA ARG A 123 1.93 -10.58 5.77
C ARG A 123 1.30 -11.63 4.88
N LYS A 124 1.56 -12.93 5.14
CA LYS A 124 0.95 -14.02 4.38
C LYS A 124 -0.58 -14.02 4.53
N LEU A 125 -1.09 -13.79 5.74
CA LEU A 125 -2.53 -13.66 5.97
C LEU A 125 -3.12 -12.46 5.23
N ALA A 126 -2.48 -11.29 5.31
CA ALA A 126 -2.90 -10.07 4.63
C ALA A 126 -2.99 -10.25 3.11
N VAL A 127 -1.92 -10.75 2.48
CA VAL A 127 -1.88 -11.00 1.03
C VAL A 127 -2.88 -12.08 0.63
N LYS A 128 -3.06 -13.14 1.44
CA LYS A 128 -4.06 -14.19 1.20
C LYS A 128 -5.48 -13.63 1.28
N ASN A 129 -5.80 -12.80 2.26
CA ASN A 129 -7.12 -12.18 2.37
C ASN A 129 -7.40 -11.20 1.21
N CYS A 130 -6.40 -10.43 0.74
CA CYS A 130 -6.54 -9.64 -0.48
C CYS A 130 -6.87 -10.53 -1.70
N PHE A 131 -6.18 -11.68 -1.84
CA PHE A 131 -6.49 -12.66 -2.88
C PHE A 131 -7.91 -13.21 -2.77
N GLU A 132 -8.36 -13.59 -1.56
CA GLU A 132 -9.72 -14.12 -1.33
C GLU A 132 -10.81 -13.10 -1.63
N ALA A 133 -10.57 -11.81 -1.32
CA ALA A 133 -11.50 -10.72 -1.60
C ALA A 133 -11.72 -10.46 -3.09
N LEU A 134 -10.73 -10.78 -3.93
CA LEU A 134 -10.83 -10.60 -5.38
C LEU A 134 -11.78 -11.59 -6.03
N LYS A 135 -12.53 -11.14 -7.04
CA LYS A 135 -13.24 -11.98 -8.01
C LYS A 135 -12.24 -12.79 -8.87
N PRO A 136 -12.67 -13.88 -9.53
CA PRO A 136 -11.86 -14.52 -10.56
C PRO A 136 -11.39 -13.53 -11.63
N ASN A 137 -10.09 -13.54 -11.95
CA ASN A 137 -9.38 -12.57 -12.80
C ASN A 137 -9.33 -11.13 -12.25
N GLY A 138 -9.69 -10.93 -10.99
CA GLY A 138 -9.49 -9.66 -10.30
C GLY A 138 -8.00 -9.38 -10.05
N ILE A 139 -7.67 -8.12 -9.81
CA ILE A 139 -6.30 -7.61 -9.76
C ILE A 139 -5.99 -7.09 -8.37
N PHE A 140 -4.86 -7.56 -7.83
CA PHE A 140 -4.21 -7.00 -6.64
C PHE A 140 -3.05 -6.10 -7.04
N ILE A 141 -3.02 -4.88 -6.50
CA ILE A 141 -1.89 -3.96 -6.67
C ILE A 141 -1.43 -3.52 -5.28
N SER A 142 -0.14 -3.73 -4.98
CA SER A 142 0.45 -3.21 -3.74
C SER A 142 1.71 -2.41 -3.99
N PHE A 143 1.94 -1.41 -3.14
CA PHE A 143 3.19 -0.64 -3.08
C PHE A 143 3.79 -0.75 -1.70
N GLU A 144 5.00 -1.32 -1.62
CA GLU A 144 5.63 -1.70 -0.36
C GLU A 144 7.10 -1.26 -0.29
N ASN A 145 7.60 -1.14 0.93
CA ASN A 145 9.06 -1.13 1.12
C ASN A 145 9.62 -2.54 0.90
N PHE A 146 10.68 -2.67 0.13
CA PHE A 146 11.38 -3.94 -0.09
C PHE A 146 12.77 -3.97 0.53
N ALA A 147 13.29 -5.19 0.78
CA ALA A 147 14.64 -5.41 1.29
C ALA A 147 15.63 -5.61 0.13
N PRO A 148 16.78 -4.92 0.13
CA PRO A 148 17.90 -5.26 -0.75
C PRO A 148 18.46 -6.64 -0.46
N TYR A 149 19.05 -7.28 -1.49
CA TYR A 149 19.56 -8.67 -1.42
C TYR A 149 20.85 -8.85 -0.61
N SER A 150 21.56 -7.76 -0.25
CA SER A 150 22.84 -7.84 0.45
C SER A 150 22.96 -6.75 1.51
N GLU A 151 23.80 -6.97 2.51
CA GLU A 151 24.07 -5.96 3.54
C GLU A 151 24.72 -4.69 2.97
N ILE A 152 25.55 -4.81 1.93
CA ILE A 152 26.12 -3.65 1.21
C ILE A 152 24.99 -2.88 0.51
N GLY A 153 24.13 -3.59 -0.20
CA GLY A 153 22.94 -3.01 -0.85
C GLY A 153 22.03 -2.32 0.17
N LYS A 154 21.73 -2.99 1.28
CA LYS A 154 20.91 -2.43 2.37
C LYS A 154 21.47 -1.08 2.85
N ARG A 155 22.74 -1.02 3.18
CA ARG A 155 23.39 0.22 3.63
C ARG A 155 23.27 1.33 2.58
N LEU A 156 23.65 1.04 1.33
CA LEU A 156 23.60 2.02 0.24
C LEU A 156 22.17 2.53 -0.03
N TYR A 157 21.17 1.65 0.00
CA TYR A 157 19.79 2.05 -0.24
C TYR A 157 19.19 2.84 0.92
N LEU A 158 19.50 2.48 2.17
CA LEU A 158 19.09 3.26 3.35
C LEU A 158 19.75 4.64 3.36
N ASP A 159 21.06 4.75 3.07
CA ASP A 159 21.77 6.02 2.95
C ASP A 159 21.17 6.88 1.82
N ARG A 160 20.89 6.28 0.67
CA ARG A 160 20.24 6.97 -0.46
C ARG A 160 18.85 7.50 -0.07
N TRP A 161 18.07 6.71 0.65
CA TRP A 161 16.74 7.12 1.12
C TRP A 161 16.80 8.22 2.18
N LYS A 162 17.78 8.13 3.08
CA LYS A 162 18.07 9.19 4.04
C LYS A 162 18.42 10.51 3.33
N ASN A 163 19.32 10.47 2.34
CA ASN A 163 19.72 11.65 1.58
C ASN A 163 18.51 12.30 0.87
N PHE A 164 17.63 11.50 0.27
CA PHE A 164 16.37 12.03 -0.28
C PHE A 164 15.57 12.80 0.78
N GLN A 165 15.38 12.24 1.98
CA GLN A 165 14.61 12.89 3.05
C GLN A 165 15.26 14.22 3.50
N LEU A 166 16.59 14.27 3.58
CA LEU A 166 17.35 15.49 3.87
C LEU A 166 17.13 16.55 2.77
N GLU A 167 17.18 16.16 1.51
CA GLU A 167 16.90 17.03 0.35
C GLU A 167 15.45 17.56 0.35
N GLN A 168 14.50 16.81 0.92
CA GLN A 168 13.12 17.27 1.12
C GLN A 168 12.95 18.15 2.39
N GLY A 169 14.04 18.52 3.06
CA GLY A 169 14.02 19.45 4.20
C GLY A 169 13.72 18.81 5.56
N ARG A 170 13.73 17.48 5.68
CA ARG A 170 13.62 16.82 6.98
C ARG A 170 14.91 17.00 7.80
N SER A 171 14.78 17.11 9.11
CA SER A 171 15.95 17.22 9.99
C SER A 171 16.79 15.93 10.00
N PRO A 172 18.12 15.99 10.23
CA PRO A 172 18.96 14.81 10.34
C PRO A 172 18.45 13.80 11.36
N ASP A 173 18.01 14.25 12.53
CA ASP A 173 17.50 13.39 13.59
C ASP A 173 16.21 12.66 13.17
N ALA A 174 15.28 13.36 12.52
CA ALA A 174 14.06 12.74 11.99
C ALA A 174 14.34 11.73 10.86
N CYS A 175 15.39 11.95 10.07
CA CYS A 175 15.82 11.00 9.05
C CYS A 175 16.44 9.74 9.67
N GLU A 176 17.31 9.90 10.69
CA GLU A 176 17.90 8.77 11.42
C GLU A 176 16.85 7.93 12.14
N GLU A 177 15.91 8.59 12.82
CA GLU A 177 14.77 7.91 13.46
C GLU A 177 13.99 7.08 12.46
N HIS A 178 13.63 7.68 11.31
CA HIS A 178 12.86 6.99 10.28
C HIS A 178 13.60 5.78 9.70
N ILE A 179 14.88 5.94 9.34
CA ILE A 179 15.70 4.83 8.82
C ILE A 179 15.93 3.76 9.90
N GLY A 180 16.08 4.18 11.16
CA GLY A 180 16.26 3.29 12.31
C GLY A 180 15.06 2.37 12.62
N ARG A 181 13.89 2.61 12.00
CA ARG A 181 12.70 1.73 12.12
C ARG A 181 12.83 0.44 11.31
N TYR A 182 13.79 0.35 10.37
CA TYR A 182 14.03 -0.83 9.54
C TYR A 182 14.27 -2.08 10.39
N ASN A 183 13.51 -3.16 10.14
CA ASN A 183 13.50 -4.41 10.91
C ASN A 183 13.19 -4.25 12.41
N LYS A 184 12.59 -3.13 12.82
CA LYS A 184 12.07 -2.91 14.17
C LYS A 184 10.56 -2.67 14.16
N GLU A 185 10.10 -1.82 13.26
CA GLU A 185 8.68 -1.43 13.15
C GLU A 185 8.12 -1.77 11.77
N TYR A 186 8.95 -1.89 10.74
CA TYR A 186 8.58 -2.44 9.45
C TYR A 186 9.63 -3.47 9.00
N PHE A 187 9.16 -4.50 8.35
CA PHE A 187 9.90 -5.74 8.07
C PHE A 187 9.89 -6.04 6.57
N PRO A 188 10.59 -5.27 5.71
CA PRO A 188 10.56 -5.49 4.28
C PRO A 188 11.20 -6.82 3.92
N ILE A 189 10.71 -7.43 2.85
CA ILE A 189 11.27 -8.63 2.24
C ILE A 189 11.81 -8.31 0.85
N THR A 190 12.62 -9.18 0.28
CA THR A 190 13.17 -8.99 -1.05
C THR A 190 12.06 -9.05 -2.12
N LEU A 191 12.34 -8.50 -3.31
CA LEU A 191 11.40 -8.55 -4.44
C LEU A 191 11.02 -9.99 -4.81
N SER A 192 12.00 -10.91 -4.80
CA SER A 192 11.76 -12.33 -5.09
C SER A 192 10.89 -13.02 -4.05
N GLU A 193 11.10 -12.72 -2.76
CA GLU A 193 10.25 -13.24 -1.67
C GLU A 193 8.82 -12.73 -1.78
N GLN A 194 8.63 -11.44 -2.14
CA GLN A 194 7.29 -10.88 -2.34
C GLN A 194 6.56 -11.55 -3.51
N LEU A 195 7.23 -11.74 -4.65
CA LEU A 195 6.65 -12.44 -5.80
C LEU A 195 6.33 -13.90 -5.47
N GLN A 196 7.20 -14.58 -4.71
CA GLN A 196 6.96 -15.96 -4.28
C GLN A 196 5.77 -16.03 -3.32
N LEU A 197 5.69 -15.12 -2.35
CA LEU A 197 4.56 -15.02 -1.43
C LEU A 197 3.22 -14.86 -2.17
N MET A 198 3.17 -14.00 -3.20
CA MET A 198 1.96 -13.83 -3.99
C MET A 198 1.57 -15.12 -4.71
N ARG A 199 2.52 -15.84 -5.31
CA ARG A 199 2.26 -17.15 -5.94
C ARG A 199 1.76 -18.18 -4.91
N ASP A 200 2.38 -18.25 -3.75
CA ASP A 200 1.98 -19.14 -2.65
C ASP A 200 0.57 -18.82 -2.10
N CYS A 201 0.13 -17.57 -2.23
CA CYS A 201 -1.23 -17.15 -1.91
C CYS A 201 -2.26 -17.50 -3.00
N GLY A 202 -1.81 -17.92 -4.20
CA GLY A 202 -2.68 -18.40 -5.26
C GLY A 202 -2.78 -17.50 -6.51
N PHE A 203 -2.07 -16.37 -6.55
CA PHE A 203 -2.06 -15.51 -7.74
C PHE A 203 -1.48 -16.25 -8.95
N LYS A 204 -2.19 -16.22 -10.07
CA LYS A 204 -1.77 -16.85 -11.35
C LYS A 204 -0.60 -16.10 -12.00
N SER A 205 -0.60 -14.76 -11.83
CA SER A 205 0.51 -13.91 -12.23
C SER A 205 0.93 -13.06 -11.03
N ALA A 206 2.23 -12.85 -10.89
CA ALA A 206 2.83 -11.97 -9.88
C ALA A 206 4.03 -11.27 -10.52
N GLU A 207 3.90 -9.96 -10.73
CA GLU A 207 4.85 -9.14 -11.48
C GLU A 207 5.32 -7.94 -10.66
N ILE A 208 6.52 -7.43 -10.98
CA ILE A 208 6.98 -6.12 -10.50
C ILE A 208 6.39 -5.06 -11.43
N LEU A 209 5.60 -4.16 -10.86
CA LEU A 209 4.95 -3.08 -11.60
C LEU A 209 5.82 -1.83 -11.67
N TRP A 210 6.55 -1.54 -10.60
CA TRP A 210 7.34 -0.32 -10.45
C TRP A 210 8.42 -0.50 -9.40
N LEU A 211 9.54 0.25 -9.52
CA LEU A 211 10.65 0.18 -8.58
C LEU A 211 11.39 1.51 -8.51
N SER A 212 11.56 2.06 -7.33
CA SER A 212 12.47 3.17 -7.06
C SER A 212 12.90 3.22 -5.59
N TYR A 213 14.14 3.60 -5.34
CA TYR A 213 14.73 3.60 -3.99
C TYR A 213 14.53 2.26 -3.28
N MET A 214 13.80 2.25 -2.16
CA MET A 214 13.40 1.04 -1.44
C MET A 214 11.90 0.76 -1.52
N GLN A 215 11.20 1.36 -2.47
CA GLN A 215 9.77 1.16 -2.73
C GLN A 215 9.58 0.38 -4.02
N ALA A 216 8.67 -0.57 -3.99
CA ALA A 216 8.29 -1.39 -5.15
C ALA A 216 6.77 -1.52 -5.24
N GLY A 217 6.26 -1.44 -6.48
CA GLY A 217 4.91 -1.78 -6.85
C GLY A 217 4.83 -3.21 -7.38
N PHE A 218 3.80 -3.94 -6.97
CA PHE A 218 3.54 -5.32 -7.38
C PHE A 218 2.13 -5.45 -7.95
N LEU A 219 2.01 -6.31 -8.94
CA LEU A 219 0.76 -6.68 -9.60
C LEU A 219 0.52 -8.17 -9.46
N GLY A 220 -0.68 -8.57 -9.00
CA GLY A 220 -1.13 -9.96 -8.98
C GLY A 220 -2.47 -10.14 -9.66
N VAL A 221 -2.65 -11.24 -10.38
CA VAL A 221 -3.93 -11.63 -11.01
C VAL A 221 -4.44 -12.92 -10.35
N LYS A 222 -5.71 -12.92 -9.88
CA LYS A 222 -6.38 -14.10 -9.29
C LYS A 222 -6.79 -15.16 -10.30
#